data_000bf5839de9f28242ed2a5e6123ada1
#
_entry.id   000bf5839de9f28242ed2a5e6123ada1
#
_cell.length_a   1.000
_cell.length_b   1.000
_cell.length_c   1.000
_cell.angle_alpha   90.00
_cell.angle_beta   90.00
_cell.angle_gamma   90.00
#
_symmetry.space_group_name_H-M   'P 1'
#
loop_
_entity.id
_entity.type
_entity.pdbx_description
1 polymer ?
#
loop_
_entity_poly.entity_id
_entity_poly.type
_entity_poly.pdbx_seq_one_letter_code
_entity_poly.pdbx_strand_id
1 'polypeptide(L)'
;TGKGRFRDTIPQLAAINFFVRTDLSAEVDLPQTASLSVYHDLSDRWSVMGDATWTGWDNFDELRIRYDSFQPDTVIDENWDDTWRFALGVDYRYNSNWTFRAGTAFDQSPIPDAEHRTARIPGDDRIWTSLGFGYQWTESLGIDLAYSHLFVDEPKINNGETSTGNINGEYEDTD
;
A
#
# COMPACT_ATOMS: atom_id res chain seq x y z
N THR A 1 -13.19 -3.37 -12.88
CA THR A 1 -14.05 -2.29 -13.42
C THR A 1 -15.06 -1.88 -12.38
N GLY A 2 -14.97 -0.65 -11.88
CA GLY A 2 -15.94 -0.08 -10.94
C GLY A 2 -16.98 0.78 -11.66
N LYS A 3 -18.22 0.77 -11.18
CA LYS A 3 -19.26 1.68 -11.67
C LYS A 3 -19.80 2.50 -10.51
N GLY A 4 -19.86 3.80 -10.68
CA GLY A 4 -20.42 4.74 -9.71
C GLY A 4 -21.42 5.69 -10.35
N ARG A 5 -22.10 6.48 -9.50
CA ARG A 5 -22.99 7.55 -9.96
C ARG A 5 -22.67 8.84 -9.25
N PHE A 6 -22.44 9.87 -10.01
CA PHE A 6 -22.34 11.22 -9.50
C PHE A 6 -23.75 11.85 -9.37
N ARG A 7 -24.03 12.48 -8.21
CA ARG A 7 -25.28 13.23 -8.00
C ARG A 7 -24.93 14.70 -7.83
N ASP A 8 -25.36 15.50 -8.76
CA ASP A 8 -25.31 16.95 -8.60
C ASP A 8 -26.39 17.42 -7.62
N THR A 9 -25.98 18.27 -6.69
CA THR A 9 -26.86 18.88 -5.69
C THR A 9 -26.89 20.42 -5.80
N ILE A 10 -26.14 21.00 -6.76
CA ILE A 10 -26.04 22.46 -6.92
C ILE A 10 -26.79 22.87 -8.21
N PRO A 11 -28.02 23.40 -8.12
CA PRO A 11 -28.85 23.71 -9.29
C PRO A 11 -28.21 24.69 -10.28
N GLN A 12 -27.36 25.60 -9.79
CA GLN A 12 -26.66 26.59 -10.63
C GLN A 12 -25.60 25.93 -11.55
N LEU A 13 -24.96 24.89 -11.06
CA LEU A 13 -23.95 24.13 -11.85
C LEU A 13 -24.64 23.14 -12.79
N ALA A 14 -25.78 22.59 -12.40
CA ALA A 14 -26.60 21.75 -13.28
C ALA A 14 -27.12 22.53 -14.51
N ALA A 15 -27.41 23.81 -14.35
CA ALA A 15 -27.91 24.68 -15.46
C ALA A 15 -26.87 24.89 -16.57
N ILE A 16 -25.60 24.76 -16.29
CA ILE A 16 -24.50 24.86 -17.28
C ILE A 16 -23.96 23.49 -17.72
N ASN A 17 -24.64 22.41 -17.37
CA ASN A 17 -24.25 21.01 -17.65
C ASN A 17 -22.85 20.62 -17.16
N PHE A 18 -22.30 21.34 -16.18
CA PHE A 18 -20.94 21.10 -15.68
C PHE A 18 -20.87 19.87 -14.78
N PHE A 19 -21.96 19.62 -14.00
CA PHE A 19 -22.12 18.40 -13.22
C PHE A 19 -23.47 17.78 -13.53
N VAL A 20 -23.50 16.90 -14.50
CA VAL A 20 -24.69 16.13 -14.82
C VAL A 20 -24.65 14.78 -14.11
N ARG A 21 -25.82 14.26 -13.80
CA ARG A 21 -25.93 12.89 -13.31
C ARG A 21 -25.52 11.94 -14.42
N THR A 22 -24.36 11.30 -14.27
CA THR A 22 -23.77 10.42 -15.26
C THR A 22 -23.30 9.12 -14.62
N ASP A 23 -23.25 8.07 -15.38
CA ASP A 23 -22.54 6.86 -15.00
C ASP A 23 -21.04 7.08 -15.26
N LEU A 24 -20.21 6.54 -14.42
CA LEU A 24 -18.75 6.61 -14.57
C LEU A 24 -18.15 5.20 -14.58
N SER A 25 -17.06 5.06 -15.28
CA SER A 25 -16.25 3.84 -15.27
C SER A 25 -14.77 4.16 -15.07
N ALA A 26 -14.09 3.32 -14.32
CA ALA A 26 -12.65 3.34 -14.21
C ALA A 26 -12.11 1.92 -14.42
N GLU A 27 -11.01 1.81 -15.12
CA GLU A 27 -10.27 0.57 -15.31
C GLU A 27 -8.97 0.70 -14.53
N VAL A 28 -8.63 -0.35 -13.78
CA VAL A 28 -7.39 -0.45 -13.02
C VAL A 28 -6.77 -1.78 -13.36
N ASP A 29 -5.59 -1.76 -13.92
CA ASP A 29 -4.78 -2.95 -14.14
C ASP A 29 -4.02 -3.28 -12.86
N LEU A 30 -4.25 -4.49 -12.34
CA LEU A 30 -3.55 -4.94 -11.13
C LEU A 30 -2.15 -5.44 -11.51
N PRO A 31 -1.12 -5.11 -10.71
CA PRO A 31 0.24 -5.53 -10.99
C PRO A 31 0.42 -7.03 -10.85
N GLN A 32 1.35 -7.55 -11.60
CA GLN A 32 1.85 -8.91 -11.42
C GLN A 32 2.70 -8.97 -10.15
N THR A 33 2.69 -10.10 -9.47
CA THR A 33 3.50 -10.29 -8.26
C THR A 33 4.22 -11.64 -8.34
N ALA A 34 5.50 -11.64 -7.99
CA ALA A 34 6.31 -12.85 -7.84
C ALA A 34 7.00 -12.85 -6.48
N SER A 35 6.89 -13.95 -5.75
CA SER A 35 7.50 -14.11 -4.43
C SER A 35 8.35 -15.36 -4.35
N LEU A 36 9.46 -15.25 -3.62
CA LEU A 36 10.33 -16.36 -3.23
C LEU A 36 10.52 -16.33 -1.73
N SER A 37 10.14 -17.40 -1.06
CA SER A 37 10.25 -17.53 0.39
C SER A 37 11.10 -18.74 0.77
N VAL A 38 11.91 -18.58 1.81
CA VAL A 38 12.75 -19.63 2.37
C VAL A 38 12.49 -19.73 3.86
N TYR A 39 12.33 -20.94 4.33
CA TYR A 39 12.27 -21.28 5.75
C TYR A 39 13.33 -22.35 6.05
N HIS A 40 14.07 -22.16 7.15
CA HIS A 40 15.11 -23.11 7.54
C HIS A 40 15.21 -23.25 9.06
N ASP A 41 15.18 -24.50 9.54
CA ASP A 41 15.49 -24.83 10.93
C ASP A 41 17.00 -24.91 11.12
N LEU A 42 17.59 -23.93 11.82
CA LEU A 42 19.02 -23.96 12.18
C LEU A 42 19.30 -24.95 13.30
N SER A 43 18.32 -25.22 14.13
CA SER A 43 18.39 -26.20 15.23
C SER A 43 16.96 -26.52 15.71
N ASP A 44 16.85 -27.41 16.70
CA ASP A 44 15.54 -27.71 17.35
C ASP A 44 14.88 -26.47 17.98
N ARG A 45 15.66 -25.41 18.24
CA ARG A 45 15.17 -24.19 18.89
C ARG A 45 15.09 -22.98 17.97
N TRP A 46 15.90 -22.91 16.94
CA TRP A 46 16.00 -21.72 16.08
C TRP A 46 15.55 -22.04 14.65
N SER A 47 14.63 -21.23 14.15
CA SER A 47 14.25 -21.23 12.75
C SER A 47 14.40 -19.82 12.20
N VAL A 48 14.81 -19.72 10.95
CA VAL A 48 14.93 -18.47 10.22
C VAL A 48 14.07 -18.52 8.97
N MET A 49 13.56 -17.37 8.56
CA MET A 49 12.76 -17.24 7.36
C MET A 49 13.15 -15.96 6.62
N GLY A 50 13.07 -16.02 5.31
CA GLY A 50 13.31 -14.88 4.43
C GLY A 50 12.32 -14.89 3.28
N ASP A 51 11.94 -13.73 2.85
CA ASP A 51 11.03 -13.51 1.72
C ASP A 51 11.54 -12.36 0.86
N ALA A 52 11.41 -12.54 -0.46
CA ALA A 52 11.62 -11.48 -1.44
C ALA A 52 10.43 -11.48 -2.39
N THR A 53 9.72 -10.38 -2.45
CA THR A 53 8.55 -10.19 -3.31
C THR A 53 8.79 -9.04 -4.25
N TRP A 54 8.62 -9.29 -5.55
CA TRP A 54 8.58 -8.29 -6.60
C TRP A 54 7.13 -8.02 -7.00
N THR A 55 6.81 -6.75 -7.24
CA THR A 55 5.51 -6.30 -7.75
C THR A 55 5.72 -5.37 -8.93
N GLY A 56 5.19 -5.76 -10.10
CA GLY A 56 5.33 -5.03 -11.37
C GLY A 56 4.30 -3.92 -11.49
N TRP A 57 4.58 -2.77 -10.89
CA TRP A 57 3.73 -1.59 -10.95
C TRP A 57 3.94 -0.74 -12.19
N ASP A 58 4.98 -1.00 -12.99
CA ASP A 58 5.29 -0.29 -14.23
C ASP A 58 4.17 -0.33 -15.28
N ASN A 59 3.18 -1.20 -15.11
CA ASN A 59 1.97 -1.24 -15.93
C ASN A 59 0.87 -0.28 -15.46
N PHE A 60 1.07 0.41 -14.33
CA PHE A 60 0.11 1.37 -13.79
C PHE A 60 0.52 2.81 -14.12
N ASP A 61 0.36 3.17 -15.40
CA ASP A 61 0.76 4.48 -15.92
C ASP A 61 -0.22 5.58 -15.49
N GLU A 62 -1.53 5.31 -15.56
CA GLU A 62 -2.57 6.30 -15.29
C GLU A 62 -3.82 5.70 -14.66
N LEU A 63 -4.50 6.50 -13.83
CA LEU A 63 -5.87 6.25 -13.42
C LEU A 63 -6.81 7.09 -14.26
N ARG A 64 -7.56 6.46 -15.17
CA ARG A 64 -8.51 7.13 -16.04
C ARG A 64 -9.94 6.90 -15.60
N ILE A 65 -10.65 7.99 -15.31
CA ILE A 65 -12.08 8.00 -15.00
C ILE A 65 -12.85 8.54 -16.22
N ARG A 66 -13.64 7.69 -16.84
CA ARG A 66 -14.49 8.03 -17.98
C ARG A 66 -15.89 8.34 -17.51
N TYR A 67 -16.45 9.41 -18.02
CA TYR A 67 -17.83 9.83 -17.74
C TYR A 67 -18.71 9.56 -18.98
N ASP A 68 -19.89 8.98 -18.76
CA ASP A 68 -20.89 8.78 -19.81
C ASP A 68 -21.68 10.08 -20.04
N SER A 69 -20.97 11.18 -20.29
CA SER A 69 -21.48 12.53 -20.51
C SER A 69 -20.51 13.34 -21.37
N PHE A 70 -20.80 14.62 -21.61
CA PHE A 70 -19.90 15.56 -22.31
C PHE A 70 -18.70 16.03 -21.45
N GLN A 71 -18.62 15.59 -20.20
CA GLN A 71 -17.50 15.91 -19.33
C GLN A 71 -16.26 15.17 -19.83
N PRO A 72 -15.10 15.85 -19.95
CA PRO A 72 -13.85 15.19 -20.32
C PRO A 72 -13.45 14.18 -19.26
N ASP A 73 -12.75 13.13 -19.69
CA ASP A 73 -12.16 12.14 -18.78
C ASP A 73 -11.26 12.83 -17.74
N THR A 74 -11.28 12.31 -16.53
CA THR A 74 -10.26 12.66 -15.53
C THR A 74 -9.12 11.66 -15.67
N VAL A 75 -7.93 12.16 -15.97
CA VAL A 75 -6.71 11.36 -16.06
C VAL A 75 -5.78 11.81 -14.94
N ILE A 76 -5.24 10.85 -14.21
CA ILE A 76 -4.24 11.06 -13.16
C ILE A 76 -3.06 10.21 -13.57
N ASP A 77 -1.95 10.87 -13.92
CA ASP A 77 -0.70 10.21 -14.26
C ASP A 77 -0.05 9.73 -12.97
N GLU A 78 0.18 8.43 -12.86
CA GLU A 78 0.76 7.79 -11.67
C GLU A 78 2.21 7.36 -11.94
N ASN A 79 2.49 6.81 -13.14
CA ASN A 79 3.82 6.38 -13.60
C ASN A 79 4.60 5.63 -12.52
N TRP A 80 3.96 4.64 -11.90
CA TRP A 80 4.54 3.91 -10.78
C TRP A 80 5.67 3.01 -11.23
N ASP A 81 6.71 2.89 -10.37
CA ASP A 81 7.85 2.01 -10.57
C ASP A 81 7.61 0.63 -9.96
N ASP A 82 8.24 -0.38 -10.53
CA ASP A 82 8.30 -1.72 -9.94
C ASP A 82 8.91 -1.69 -8.55
N THR A 83 8.38 -2.49 -7.64
CA THR A 83 8.81 -2.51 -6.26
C THR A 83 9.32 -3.86 -5.82
N TRP A 84 10.21 -3.81 -4.82
CA TRP A 84 10.67 -4.96 -4.07
C TRP A 84 10.32 -4.83 -2.60
N ARG A 85 9.91 -5.96 -2.03
CA ARG A 85 9.77 -6.12 -0.59
C ARG A 85 10.67 -7.25 -0.13
N PHE A 86 11.49 -7.00 0.90
CA PHE A 86 12.34 -8.01 1.53
C PHE A 86 11.94 -8.15 2.98
N ALA A 87 11.80 -9.39 3.45
CA ALA A 87 11.47 -9.66 4.83
C ALA A 87 12.39 -10.73 5.41
N LEU A 88 12.73 -10.57 6.68
CA LEU A 88 13.48 -11.54 7.47
C LEU A 88 12.76 -11.79 8.79
N GLY A 89 12.74 -13.04 9.21
CA GLY A 89 12.13 -13.46 10.45
C GLY A 89 12.95 -14.51 11.17
N VAL A 90 12.76 -14.59 12.48
CA VAL A 90 13.37 -15.59 13.33
C VAL A 90 12.38 -16.06 14.37
N ASP A 91 12.32 -17.38 14.59
CA ASP A 91 11.61 -18.02 15.67
C ASP A 91 12.60 -18.64 16.65
N TYR A 92 12.35 -18.44 17.93
CA TYR A 92 13.08 -19.07 19.03
C TYR A 92 12.14 -19.86 19.93
N ARG A 93 12.22 -21.19 19.86
CA ARG A 93 11.50 -22.13 20.74
C ARG A 93 12.25 -22.24 22.07
N TYR A 94 11.83 -21.45 23.06
CA TYR A 94 12.46 -21.47 24.39
C TYR A 94 12.28 -22.81 25.10
N ASN A 95 11.05 -23.36 25.05
CA ASN A 95 10.68 -24.69 25.53
C ASN A 95 9.43 -25.21 24.78
N SER A 96 8.82 -26.30 25.23
CA SER A 96 7.62 -26.88 24.65
C SER A 96 6.39 -25.95 24.61
N ASN A 97 6.37 -24.93 25.48
CA ASN A 97 5.23 -24.04 25.66
C ASN A 97 5.46 -22.63 25.07
N TRP A 98 6.70 -22.12 25.09
CA TRP A 98 7.00 -20.76 24.70
C TRP A 98 7.79 -20.68 23.39
N THR A 99 7.30 -19.88 22.48
CA THR A 99 7.99 -19.48 21.24
C THR A 99 8.04 -17.96 21.16
N PHE A 100 9.22 -17.39 20.94
CA PHE A 100 9.43 -15.97 20.67
C PHE A 100 9.71 -15.77 19.19
N ARG A 101 9.24 -14.64 18.64
CA ARG A 101 9.36 -14.30 17.21
C ARG A 101 9.83 -12.86 17.08
N ALA A 102 10.69 -12.64 16.13
CA ALA A 102 11.09 -11.30 15.71
C ALA A 102 11.21 -11.25 14.20
N GLY A 103 10.94 -10.09 13.63
CA GLY A 103 11.05 -9.91 12.17
C GLY A 103 11.21 -8.46 11.79
N THR A 104 11.76 -8.26 10.60
CA THR A 104 11.85 -6.97 9.96
C THR A 104 11.56 -7.12 8.47
N ALA A 105 11.03 -6.06 7.86
CA ALA A 105 10.89 -5.99 6.42
C ALA A 105 11.18 -4.58 5.93
N PHE A 106 11.70 -4.50 4.72
CA PHE A 106 11.78 -3.29 3.91
C PHE A 106 10.76 -3.43 2.77
N ASP A 107 9.96 -2.40 2.57
CA ASP A 107 8.87 -2.37 1.58
C ASP A 107 8.99 -1.08 0.78
N GLN A 108 9.40 -1.20 -0.48
CA GLN A 108 9.65 -0.08 -1.36
C GLN A 108 8.34 0.55 -1.84
N SER A 109 8.29 1.86 -1.90
CA SER A 109 7.18 2.62 -2.49
C SER A 109 7.21 2.54 -4.01
N PRO A 110 6.07 2.39 -4.69
CA PRO A 110 5.99 2.46 -6.15
C PRO A 110 6.03 3.91 -6.68
N ILE A 111 5.86 4.92 -5.82
CA ILE A 111 5.75 6.33 -6.23
C ILE A 111 7.16 6.85 -6.56
N PRO A 112 7.44 7.26 -7.82
CA PRO A 112 8.80 7.58 -8.25
C PRO A 112 9.35 8.86 -7.61
N ASP A 113 8.49 9.86 -7.41
CA ASP A 113 8.90 11.17 -6.90
C ASP A 113 7.76 11.98 -6.28
N ALA A 114 8.09 13.20 -5.81
CA ALA A 114 7.13 14.11 -5.19
C ALA A 114 6.10 14.71 -6.18
N GLU A 115 6.39 14.71 -7.49
CA GLU A 115 5.51 15.27 -8.51
C GLU A 115 4.38 14.30 -8.84
N HIS A 116 4.67 12.99 -8.82
CA HIS A 116 3.68 11.92 -9.03
C HIS A 116 2.96 11.50 -7.74
N ARG A 117 3.38 12.05 -6.58
CA ARG A 117 2.71 11.75 -5.31
C ARG A 117 1.39 12.49 -5.21
N THR A 118 0.30 11.75 -5.01
CA THR A 118 -1.02 12.32 -4.79
C THR A 118 -1.31 12.46 -3.29
N ALA A 119 -2.13 13.45 -2.90
CA ALA A 119 -2.52 13.64 -1.50
C ALA A 119 -3.33 12.47 -0.91
N ARG A 120 -3.78 11.53 -1.74
CA ARG A 120 -4.56 10.36 -1.33
C ARG A 120 -3.68 9.17 -0.95
N ILE A 121 -2.44 9.14 -1.46
CA ILE A 121 -1.48 8.06 -1.26
C ILE A 121 -0.17 8.67 -0.77
N PRO A 122 -0.10 9.02 0.52
CA PRO A 122 1.07 9.70 1.10
C PRO A 122 2.21 8.73 1.45
N GLY A 123 2.15 7.49 0.96
CA GLY A 123 3.14 6.47 1.30
C GLY A 123 4.52 6.73 0.71
N ASP A 124 5.55 6.30 1.43
CA ASP A 124 6.93 6.21 0.98
C ASP A 124 7.52 4.84 1.38
N ASP A 125 8.83 4.66 1.21
CA ASP A 125 9.52 3.46 1.66
C ASP A 125 9.23 3.18 3.14
N ARG A 126 9.09 1.90 3.49
CA ARG A 126 8.64 1.48 4.82
C ARG A 126 9.57 0.44 5.40
N ILE A 127 9.88 0.61 6.68
CA ILE A 127 10.57 -0.41 7.46
C ILE A 127 9.61 -0.94 8.51
N TRP A 128 9.39 -2.24 8.49
CA TRP A 128 8.59 -2.95 9.47
C TRP A 128 9.50 -3.57 10.53
N THR A 129 9.14 -3.44 11.78
CA THR A 129 9.77 -4.17 12.88
C THR A 129 8.68 -4.84 13.69
N SER A 130 8.84 -6.15 13.90
CA SER A 130 7.80 -6.97 14.54
C SER A 130 8.41 -7.82 15.64
N LEU A 131 7.68 -7.92 16.74
CA LEU A 131 7.97 -8.82 17.85
C LEU A 131 6.71 -9.59 18.24
N GLY A 132 6.89 -10.84 18.61
CA GLY A 132 5.76 -11.67 19.03
C GLY A 132 6.17 -12.80 19.94
N PHE A 133 5.19 -13.38 20.60
CA PHE A 133 5.36 -14.63 21.35
C PHE A 133 4.10 -15.49 21.26
N GLY A 134 4.33 -16.80 21.29
CA GLY A 134 3.28 -17.81 21.42
C GLY A 134 3.43 -18.58 22.73
N TYR A 135 2.32 -18.89 23.37
CA TYR A 135 2.26 -19.74 24.54
C TYR A 135 1.26 -20.86 24.35
N GLN A 136 1.73 -22.11 24.41
CA GLN A 136 0.90 -23.31 24.36
C GLN A 136 0.45 -23.66 25.77
N TRP A 137 -0.81 -23.37 26.08
CA TRP A 137 -1.38 -23.65 27.41
C TRP A 137 -1.73 -25.12 27.59
N THR A 138 -2.39 -25.73 26.60
CA THR A 138 -2.71 -27.15 26.54
C THR A 138 -2.43 -27.69 25.16
N GLU A 139 -2.57 -29.01 24.94
CA GLU A 139 -2.41 -29.59 23.59
C GLU A 139 -3.37 -28.98 22.53
N SER A 140 -4.52 -28.44 22.97
CA SER A 140 -5.56 -27.90 22.09
C SER A 140 -5.75 -26.38 22.20
N LEU A 141 -5.04 -25.70 23.10
CA LEU A 141 -5.17 -24.25 23.31
C LEU A 141 -3.81 -23.56 23.31
N GLY A 142 -3.60 -22.71 22.33
CA GLY A 142 -2.47 -21.80 22.24
C GLY A 142 -2.91 -20.33 22.17
N ILE A 143 -2.07 -19.43 22.62
CA ILE A 143 -2.26 -17.98 22.59
C ILE A 143 -1.05 -17.38 21.89
N ASP A 144 -1.27 -16.57 20.85
CA ASP A 144 -0.24 -15.83 20.14
C ASP A 144 -0.52 -14.33 20.28
N LEU A 145 0.53 -13.56 20.59
CA LEU A 145 0.50 -12.10 20.62
C LEU A 145 1.65 -11.58 19.76
N ALA A 146 1.35 -10.54 18.96
CA ALA A 146 2.36 -9.87 18.16
C ALA A 146 2.10 -8.36 18.14
N TYR A 147 3.19 -7.61 18.04
CA TYR A 147 3.21 -6.17 17.79
C TYR A 147 4.12 -5.88 16.61
N SER A 148 3.65 -5.01 15.73
CA SER A 148 4.44 -4.51 14.62
C SER A 148 4.42 -2.99 14.64
N HIS A 149 5.58 -2.40 14.43
CA HIS A 149 5.74 -0.96 14.22
C HIS A 149 6.21 -0.73 12.79
N LEU A 150 5.63 0.28 12.17
CA LEU A 150 5.89 0.68 10.80
C LEU A 150 6.56 2.05 10.84
N PHE A 151 7.80 2.12 10.37
CA PHE A 151 8.50 3.37 10.12
C PHE A 151 8.30 3.73 8.66
N VAL A 152 7.80 4.92 8.40
CA VAL A 152 7.60 5.47 7.05
C VAL A 152 8.45 6.72 6.92
N ASP A 153 9.18 6.85 5.81
CA ASP A 153 9.92 8.07 5.53
C ASP A 153 8.93 9.24 5.34
N GLU A 154 9.35 10.45 5.70
CA GLU A 154 8.54 11.67 5.55
C GLU A 154 8.47 12.10 4.08
N PRO A 155 7.40 11.76 3.35
CA PRO A 155 7.34 12.02 1.93
C PRO A 155 7.01 13.47 1.62
N LYS A 156 7.63 13.98 0.55
CA LYS A 156 7.30 15.29 -0.01
C LYS A 156 6.27 15.14 -1.12
N ILE A 157 5.38 16.10 -1.22
CA ILE A 157 4.45 16.24 -2.32
C ILE A 157 4.70 17.58 -3.03
N ASN A 158 4.82 17.52 -4.35
CA ASN A 158 4.96 18.68 -5.23
C ASN A 158 4.10 18.49 -6.48
N ASN A 159 2.83 18.13 -6.28
CA ASN A 159 1.93 17.82 -7.38
C ASN A 159 1.32 19.10 -7.95
N GLY A 160 1.74 19.46 -9.16
CA GLY A 160 1.29 20.67 -9.89
C GLY A 160 0.09 20.45 -10.80
N GLU A 161 -0.36 19.22 -11.00
CA GLU A 161 -1.37 18.88 -12.01
C GLU A 161 -2.78 18.64 -11.43
N THR A 162 -3.06 19.14 -10.24
CA THR A 162 -4.41 19.01 -9.71
C THR A 162 -5.34 20.07 -10.31
N SER A 163 -6.58 19.69 -10.64
CA SER A 163 -7.63 20.62 -11.08
C SER A 163 -7.94 21.73 -10.08
N THR A 164 -7.39 21.64 -8.85
CA THR A 164 -7.58 22.56 -7.72
C THR A 164 -6.36 23.43 -7.45
N GLY A 165 -5.26 23.29 -8.19
CA GLY A 165 -4.00 24.02 -8.01
C GLY A 165 -2.85 23.13 -7.52
N ASN A 166 -1.67 23.73 -7.36
CA ASN A 166 -0.49 23.02 -6.86
C ASN A 166 -0.64 22.66 -5.40
N ILE A 167 -0.33 21.41 -5.08
CA ILE A 167 -0.20 20.93 -3.70
C ILE A 167 1.29 20.71 -3.45
N ASN A 168 1.86 21.51 -2.55
CA ASN A 168 3.24 21.41 -2.10
C ASN A 168 3.27 21.28 -0.60
N GLY A 169 4.03 20.34 -0.08
CA GLY A 169 4.17 20.10 1.34
C GLY A 169 5.08 18.91 1.66
N GLU A 170 5.20 18.67 2.94
CA GLU A 170 5.88 17.51 3.49
C GLU A 170 4.92 16.88 4.49
N TYR A 171 4.83 15.57 4.50
CA TYR A 171 4.04 14.85 5.49
C TYR A 171 4.89 14.70 6.75
N GLU A 172 4.36 15.13 7.88
CA GLU A 172 4.96 14.97 9.19
C GLU A 172 4.21 13.89 9.96
N ASP A 173 4.89 13.13 10.83
CA ASP A 173 4.31 12.12 11.72
C ASP A 173 3.49 11.04 10.96
N THR A 174 4.15 10.34 10.03
CA THR A 174 3.53 9.25 9.25
C THR A 174 3.64 7.87 9.92
N ASP A 175 4.06 7.79 11.19
CA ASP A 175 4.21 6.57 11.99
C ASP A 175 2.87 5.94 12.42
#